data_9fa1c4042cefd58da9bd3e4f20e5423a
#
_entry.id   9fa1c4042cefd58da9bd3e4f20e5423a
#
_cell.length_a   1.000
_cell.length_b   1.000
_cell.length_c   1.000
_cell.angle_alpha   90.00
_cell.angle_beta   90.00
_cell.angle_gamma   90.00
#
_symmetry.space_group_name_H-M   'P 1'
#
loop_
_entity.id
_entity.type
_entity.pdbx_description
1 polymer ?
#
loop_
_entity_poly.entity_id
_entity_poly.type
_entity_poly.pdbx_seq_one_letter_code
_entity_poly.pdbx_strand_id
1 'polypeptide(L)'
;MLELKEYTKPELSAMFGTRDMENLQRKLERYGITFEVDGRGEKAVFTIKNMESPFKIYCITELGFDGRTDFYKVRNLFYYFFNDEEFMAMPDEVKEHRMRQQGQPVSRQTIAGYIAKLDRKGLIDRNTNKYIYYFAFKQEQRLVERPEYLQAWHEYWNNIDNGYTCPQAINKMREDYGGVARKQPQPEINGIYTEEIKYLCTLIQEAIEKEIEGQN
;
A
#
# COMPACT_ATOMS: atom_id res chain seq x y z
N MET A 1 2.32 15.46 10.34
CA MET A 1 1.52 15.74 9.11
C MET A 1 1.63 17.22 8.79
N LEU A 2 1.79 17.58 7.50
CA LEU A 2 1.82 18.99 7.06
C LEU A 2 0.40 19.56 6.97
N GLU A 3 0.20 20.75 7.52
CA GLU A 3 -1.07 21.49 7.57
C GLU A 3 -0.87 22.92 7.08
N LEU A 4 -1.96 23.63 6.80
CA LEU A 4 -1.94 25.06 6.44
C LEU A 4 -1.72 25.91 7.69
N LYS A 5 -0.48 26.02 8.14
CA LYS A 5 -0.06 26.80 9.31
C LYS A 5 1.40 27.24 9.19
N GLU A 6 1.89 27.88 10.22
CA GLU A 6 3.31 28.26 10.32
C GLU A 6 4.18 27.10 10.80
N TYR A 7 5.37 26.99 10.22
CA TYR A 7 6.41 26.05 10.57
C TYR A 7 7.76 26.73 10.62
N THR A 8 8.57 26.33 11.56
CA THR A 8 9.99 26.72 11.57
C THR A 8 10.77 25.93 10.51
N LYS A 9 11.88 26.47 10.04
CA LYS A 9 12.78 25.76 9.12
C LYS A 9 13.21 24.39 9.65
N PRO A 10 13.62 24.20 10.94
CA PRO A 10 13.96 22.88 11.46
C PRO A 10 12.83 21.86 11.37
N GLU A 11 11.56 22.25 11.64
CA GLU A 11 10.41 21.35 11.53
C GLU A 11 10.20 20.86 10.10
N LEU A 12 10.19 21.77 9.11
CA LEU A 12 10.08 21.38 7.71
C LEU A 12 11.31 20.60 7.23
N SER A 13 12.50 20.96 7.70
CA SER A 13 13.73 20.24 7.39
C SER A 13 13.67 18.78 7.85
N ALA A 14 13.10 18.53 9.02
CA ALA A 14 12.88 17.18 9.54
C ALA A 14 11.85 16.41 8.69
N MET A 15 10.70 17.03 8.34
CA MET A 15 9.65 16.43 7.52
C MET A 15 10.13 16.05 6.12
N PHE A 16 10.92 16.92 5.49
CA PHE A 16 11.35 16.77 4.10
C PHE A 16 12.78 16.25 3.93
N GLY A 17 13.48 15.95 5.02
CA GLY A 17 14.82 15.36 4.98
C GLY A 17 15.87 16.24 4.29
N THR A 18 15.83 17.56 4.50
CA THR A 18 16.82 18.49 3.97
C THR A 18 17.08 19.64 4.93
N ARG A 19 18.34 20.02 5.12
CA ARG A 19 18.75 21.11 6.03
C ARG A 19 19.03 22.42 5.32
N ASP A 20 19.34 22.35 4.05
CA ASP A 20 19.63 23.52 3.22
C ASP A 20 18.34 24.28 2.88
N MET A 21 18.38 25.61 3.02
CA MET A 21 17.21 26.49 2.84
C MET A 21 16.69 26.47 1.40
N GLU A 22 17.59 26.60 0.44
CA GLU A 22 17.25 26.66 -0.98
C GLU A 22 16.71 25.31 -1.46
N ASN A 23 17.34 24.22 -1.02
CA ASN A 23 16.86 22.87 -1.32
C ASN A 23 15.49 22.58 -0.67
N LEU A 24 15.23 23.14 0.52
CA LEU A 24 13.92 23.03 1.17
C LEU A 24 12.84 23.73 0.35
N GLN A 25 13.08 25.00 -0.01
CA GLN A 25 12.13 25.77 -0.83
C GLN A 25 11.86 25.10 -2.17
N ARG A 26 12.90 24.70 -2.92
CA ARG A 26 12.74 23.95 -4.17
C ARG A 26 11.97 22.64 -4.01
N LYS A 27 12.12 21.95 -2.88
CA LYS A 27 11.34 20.75 -2.58
C LYS A 27 9.88 21.06 -2.35
N LEU A 28 9.56 22.07 -1.56
CA LEU A 28 8.19 22.50 -1.30
C LEU A 28 7.49 22.88 -2.61
N GLU A 29 8.13 23.74 -3.43
CA GLU A 29 7.62 24.14 -4.75
C GLU A 29 7.39 22.93 -5.66
N ARG A 30 8.38 22.02 -5.77
CA ARG A 30 8.26 20.81 -6.60
C ARG A 30 7.14 19.88 -6.16
N TYR A 31 6.76 19.94 -4.89
CA TYR A 31 5.65 19.12 -4.37
C TYR A 31 4.29 19.84 -4.49
N GLY A 32 4.26 21.04 -5.05
CA GLY A 32 3.04 21.83 -5.22
C GLY A 32 2.58 22.48 -3.92
N ILE A 33 3.53 22.87 -3.06
CA ILE A 33 3.25 23.57 -1.80
C ILE A 33 3.54 25.05 -2.01
N THR A 34 2.50 25.88 -1.82
CA THR A 34 2.65 27.35 -1.83
C THR A 34 2.89 27.85 -0.41
N PHE A 35 3.86 28.70 -0.23
CA PHE A 35 4.29 29.19 1.08
C PHE A 35 4.82 30.63 1.02
N GLU A 36 4.82 31.30 2.15
CA GLU A 36 5.53 32.56 2.41
C GLU A 36 6.66 32.29 3.41
N VAL A 37 7.73 33.05 3.32
CA VAL A 37 8.88 32.92 4.24
C VAL A 37 9.15 34.26 4.90
N ASP A 38 9.18 34.27 6.22
CA ASP A 38 9.65 35.38 7.01
C ASP A 38 10.95 35.02 7.75
N GLY A 39 11.88 35.97 7.81
CA GLY A 39 13.18 35.75 8.44
C GLY A 39 14.21 35.03 7.55
N ARG A 40 15.36 34.68 8.14
CA ARG A 40 16.52 34.08 7.44
C ARG A 40 17.18 32.98 8.28
N GLY A 41 17.85 32.06 7.60
CA GLY A 41 18.65 31.01 8.22
C GLY A 41 17.79 30.08 9.09
N GLU A 42 18.25 29.70 10.28
CA GLU A 42 17.55 28.78 11.18
C GLU A 42 16.31 29.38 11.85
N LYS A 43 16.19 30.71 11.84
CA LYS A 43 15.02 31.44 12.40
C LYS A 43 13.93 31.69 11.37
N ALA A 44 14.09 31.22 10.13
CA ALA A 44 13.06 31.37 9.12
C ALA A 44 11.78 30.64 9.50
N VAL A 45 10.66 31.31 9.30
CA VAL A 45 9.29 30.78 9.49
C VAL A 45 8.62 30.68 8.13
N PHE A 46 8.03 29.54 7.85
CA PHE A 46 7.29 29.25 6.63
C PHE A 46 5.81 29.20 6.94
N THR A 47 5.03 30.05 6.31
CA THR A 47 3.56 29.99 6.38
C THR A 47 3.05 29.21 5.16
N ILE A 48 2.56 28.01 5.36
CA ILE A 48 2.00 27.18 4.29
C ILE A 48 0.62 27.70 3.89
N LYS A 49 0.46 28.13 2.65
CA LYS A 49 -0.77 28.76 2.12
C LYS A 49 -1.67 27.79 1.36
N ASN A 50 -1.07 26.84 0.61
CA ASN A 50 -1.80 25.88 -0.17
C ASN A 50 -0.98 24.61 -0.44
N MET A 51 -1.67 23.52 -0.67
CA MET A 51 -1.12 22.24 -1.13
C MET A 51 -1.94 21.75 -2.31
N GLU A 52 -1.35 21.66 -3.49
CA GLU A 52 -2.04 21.15 -4.70
C GLU A 52 -2.57 19.73 -4.52
N SER A 53 -1.79 18.87 -3.86
CA SER A 53 -2.14 17.49 -3.60
C SER A 53 -1.82 17.11 -2.15
N PRO A 54 -2.75 17.30 -1.21
CA PRO A 54 -2.59 16.88 0.19
C PRO A 54 -2.29 15.38 0.33
N PHE A 55 -2.92 14.53 -0.48
CA PHE A 55 -2.63 13.09 -0.54
C PHE A 55 -1.16 12.78 -0.84
N LYS A 56 -0.59 13.42 -1.88
CA LYS A 56 0.83 13.27 -2.24
C LYS A 56 1.75 13.69 -1.08
N ILE A 57 1.44 14.82 -0.45
CA ILE A 57 2.22 15.34 0.67
C ILE A 57 2.16 14.38 1.85
N TYR A 58 0.98 13.88 2.21
CA TYR A 58 0.84 12.85 3.25
C TYR A 58 1.68 11.61 2.94
N CYS A 59 1.62 11.10 1.73
CA CYS A 59 2.41 9.94 1.31
C CYS A 59 3.92 10.19 1.47
N ILE A 60 4.41 11.40 1.16
CA ILE A 60 5.83 11.74 1.28
C ILE A 60 6.24 11.90 2.75
N THR A 61 5.49 12.70 3.53
CA THR A 61 5.89 13.08 4.89
C THR A 61 5.60 12.00 5.93
N GLU A 62 4.48 11.29 5.79
CA GLU A 62 4.03 10.32 6.78
C GLU A 62 4.36 8.87 6.40
N LEU A 63 4.21 8.51 5.12
CA LEU A 63 4.45 7.15 4.65
C LEU A 63 5.87 6.95 4.07
N GLY A 64 6.65 8.02 3.92
CA GLY A 64 8.03 7.97 3.43
C GLY A 64 8.14 7.52 1.96
N PHE A 65 7.20 7.96 1.11
CA PHE A 65 7.32 7.76 -0.33
C PHE A 65 8.35 8.72 -0.93
N ASP A 66 9.02 8.28 -1.98
CA ASP A 66 9.87 9.15 -2.78
C ASP A 66 8.99 10.11 -3.62
N GLY A 67 9.43 11.35 -3.78
CA GLY A 67 8.71 12.36 -4.58
C GLY A 67 8.60 12.05 -6.08
N ARG A 68 9.31 11.00 -6.57
CA ARG A 68 9.21 10.48 -7.95
C ARG A 68 8.20 9.35 -8.08
N THR A 69 7.57 8.94 -6.97
CA THR A 69 6.56 7.88 -6.98
C THR A 69 5.38 8.31 -7.83
N ASP A 70 4.81 7.37 -8.57
CA ASP A 70 3.54 7.53 -9.26
C ASP A 70 2.39 7.52 -8.25
N PHE A 71 2.04 8.71 -7.75
CA PHE A 71 1.01 8.85 -6.71
C PHE A 71 -0.40 8.53 -7.20
N TYR A 72 -0.64 8.51 -8.49
CA TYR A 72 -1.89 8.03 -9.06
C TYR A 72 -2.08 6.52 -8.78
N LYS A 73 -1.03 5.73 -9.01
CA LYS A 73 -1.04 4.29 -8.69
C LYS A 73 -1.14 4.02 -7.20
N VAL A 74 -0.45 4.81 -6.37
CA VAL A 74 -0.54 4.69 -4.90
C VAL A 74 -1.98 4.94 -4.44
N ARG A 75 -2.59 6.04 -4.91
CA ARG A 75 -3.96 6.43 -4.57
C ARG A 75 -4.96 5.33 -4.93
N ASN A 76 -4.90 4.82 -6.16
CA ASN A 76 -5.83 3.81 -6.63
C ASN A 76 -5.64 2.48 -5.87
N LEU A 77 -4.40 2.05 -5.61
CA LEU A 77 -4.15 0.87 -4.79
C LEU A 77 -4.71 1.04 -3.37
N PHE A 78 -4.47 2.18 -2.72
CA PHE A 78 -4.96 2.43 -1.36
C PHE A 78 -6.47 2.58 -1.32
N TYR A 79 -7.09 3.16 -2.37
CA TYR A 79 -8.54 3.21 -2.49
C TYR A 79 -9.15 1.80 -2.42
N TYR A 80 -8.69 0.86 -3.25
CA TYR A 80 -9.17 -0.51 -3.19
C TYR A 80 -8.79 -1.20 -1.88
N PHE A 81 -7.60 -0.97 -1.38
CA PHE A 81 -7.12 -1.61 -0.17
C PHE A 81 -7.96 -1.28 1.07
N PHE A 82 -8.45 -0.04 1.19
CA PHE A 82 -9.24 0.38 2.34
C PHE A 82 -10.76 0.28 2.15
N ASN A 83 -11.25 0.19 0.92
CA ASN A 83 -12.69 0.16 0.64
C ASN A 83 -13.21 -1.20 0.16
N ASP A 84 -12.34 -2.17 -0.05
CA ASP A 84 -12.70 -3.53 -0.48
C ASP A 84 -11.96 -4.54 0.42
N GLU A 85 -12.69 -5.09 1.41
CA GLU A 85 -12.15 -6.09 2.35
C GLU A 85 -11.64 -7.33 1.62
N GLU A 86 -12.33 -7.74 0.54
CA GLU A 86 -11.91 -8.86 -0.28
C GLU A 86 -10.57 -8.54 -0.96
N PHE A 87 -10.41 -7.33 -1.53
CA PHE A 87 -9.15 -6.90 -2.13
C PHE A 87 -8.02 -6.83 -1.09
N MET A 88 -8.28 -6.30 0.10
CA MET A 88 -7.30 -6.27 1.19
C MET A 88 -6.82 -7.67 1.54
N ALA A 89 -7.74 -8.64 1.60
CA ALA A 89 -7.47 -10.04 1.92
C ALA A 89 -6.78 -10.82 0.79
N MET A 90 -6.82 -10.35 -0.47
CA MET A 90 -6.24 -11.08 -1.61
C MET A 90 -4.72 -11.22 -1.52
N PRO A 91 -4.15 -12.29 -2.09
CA PRO A 91 -2.72 -12.37 -2.40
C PRO A 91 -2.27 -11.23 -3.33
N ASP A 92 -1.02 -10.77 -3.18
CA ASP A 92 -0.48 -9.65 -3.99
C ASP A 92 -0.49 -9.95 -5.50
N GLU A 93 -0.41 -11.22 -5.90
CA GLU A 93 -0.53 -11.66 -7.30
C GLU A 93 -1.96 -11.44 -7.85
N VAL A 94 -2.99 -11.65 -7.02
CA VAL A 94 -4.39 -11.39 -7.39
C VAL A 94 -4.66 -9.90 -7.42
N LYS A 95 -4.11 -9.15 -6.46
CA LYS A 95 -4.16 -7.68 -6.47
C LYS A 95 -3.56 -7.11 -7.76
N GLU A 96 -2.39 -7.63 -8.18
CA GLU A 96 -1.75 -7.25 -9.46
C GLU A 96 -2.70 -7.48 -10.63
N HIS A 97 -3.33 -8.67 -10.70
CA HIS A 97 -4.25 -9.01 -11.77
C HIS A 97 -5.48 -8.10 -11.78
N ARG A 98 -6.12 -7.87 -10.62
CA ARG A 98 -7.26 -6.95 -10.49
C ARG A 98 -6.92 -5.51 -10.88
N MET A 99 -5.80 -4.99 -10.42
CA MET A 99 -5.34 -3.64 -10.79
C MET A 99 -5.10 -3.52 -12.30
N ARG A 100 -4.56 -4.56 -12.94
CA ARG A 100 -4.37 -4.59 -14.39
C ARG A 100 -5.69 -4.62 -15.17
N GLN A 101 -6.69 -5.40 -14.72
CA GLN A 101 -8.02 -5.44 -15.33
C GLN A 101 -8.73 -4.07 -15.28
N GLN A 102 -8.43 -3.25 -14.29
CA GLN A 102 -8.96 -1.89 -14.15
C GLN A 102 -8.14 -0.82 -14.87
N GLY A 103 -7.22 -1.23 -15.75
CA GLY A 103 -6.35 -0.30 -16.48
C GLY A 103 -5.26 0.36 -15.63
N GLN A 104 -5.00 -0.17 -14.43
CA GLN A 104 -4.03 0.34 -13.46
C GLN A 104 -2.89 -0.66 -13.23
N PRO A 105 -1.98 -0.91 -14.19
CA PRO A 105 -0.97 -1.93 -14.05
C PRO A 105 0.06 -1.55 -12.96
N VAL A 106 0.03 -2.30 -11.87
CA VAL A 106 0.99 -2.19 -10.75
C VAL A 106 1.56 -3.57 -10.50
N SER A 107 2.89 -3.71 -10.51
CA SER A 107 3.52 -5.01 -10.29
C SER A 107 3.33 -5.49 -8.84
N ARG A 108 3.35 -6.81 -8.64
CA ARG A 108 3.28 -7.44 -7.30
C ARG A 108 4.32 -6.86 -6.33
N GLN A 109 5.57 -6.67 -6.78
CA GLN A 109 6.62 -6.10 -5.92
C GLN A 109 6.31 -4.66 -5.51
N THR A 110 5.75 -3.87 -6.43
CA THR A 110 5.32 -2.49 -6.14
C THR A 110 4.17 -2.48 -5.14
N ILE A 111 3.18 -3.36 -5.32
CA ILE A 111 2.05 -3.54 -4.38
C ILE A 111 2.57 -3.88 -2.98
N ALA A 112 3.41 -4.92 -2.87
CA ALA A 112 4.02 -5.33 -1.61
C ALA A 112 4.82 -4.18 -0.95
N GLY A 113 5.57 -3.41 -1.76
CA GLY A 113 6.33 -2.24 -1.31
C GLY A 113 5.45 -1.11 -0.78
N TYR A 114 4.32 -0.84 -1.42
CA TYR A 114 3.38 0.20 -0.98
C TYR A 114 2.64 -0.21 0.30
N ILE A 115 2.18 -1.46 0.37
CA ILE A 115 1.54 -2.01 1.58
C ILE A 115 2.54 -2.05 2.75
N ALA A 116 3.82 -2.36 2.51
CA ALA A 116 4.86 -2.32 3.55
C ALA A 116 5.10 -0.91 4.13
N LYS A 117 4.72 0.17 3.43
CA LYS A 117 4.78 1.53 3.98
C LYS A 117 3.66 1.81 4.98
N LEU A 118 2.45 1.28 4.71
CA LEU A 118 1.33 1.32 5.65
C LEU A 118 1.66 0.55 6.94
N ASP A 119 2.26 -0.63 6.81
CA ASP A 119 2.70 -1.48 7.91
C ASP A 119 3.79 -0.77 8.76
N ARG A 120 4.81 -0.19 8.13
CA ARG A 120 5.86 0.57 8.82
C ARG A 120 5.35 1.79 9.57
N LYS A 121 4.31 2.45 9.07
CA LYS A 121 3.63 3.54 9.77
C LYS A 121 2.74 3.00 10.90
N GLY A 122 2.46 1.71 10.92
CA GLY A 122 1.59 1.06 11.90
C GLY A 122 0.10 1.14 11.57
N LEU A 123 -0.29 1.64 10.38
CA LEU A 123 -1.70 1.74 9.98
C LEU A 123 -2.35 0.38 9.79
N ILE A 124 -1.57 -0.61 9.40
CA ILE A 124 -1.96 -2.01 9.28
C ILE A 124 -0.96 -2.90 10.00
N ASP A 125 -1.40 -4.10 10.36
CA ASP A 125 -0.54 -5.18 10.85
C ASP A 125 -0.54 -6.31 9.82
N ARG A 126 0.64 -6.70 9.36
CA ARG A 126 0.86 -7.84 8.44
C ARG A 126 1.27 -9.12 9.19
N ASN A 127 1.60 -9.04 10.46
CA ASN A 127 2.03 -10.16 11.29
C ASN A 127 0.87 -10.72 12.11
N THR A 128 -0.31 -10.80 11.51
CA THR A 128 -1.49 -11.34 12.17
C THR A 128 -1.42 -12.86 12.28
N ASN A 129 -2.15 -13.43 13.24
CA ASN A 129 -2.36 -14.88 13.33
C ASN A 129 -3.46 -15.37 12.38
N LYS A 130 -4.06 -14.49 11.60
CA LYS A 130 -5.05 -14.82 10.56
C LYS A 130 -4.34 -15.06 9.24
N TYR A 131 -4.79 -16.09 8.53
CA TYR A 131 -4.23 -16.49 7.26
C TYR A 131 -5.32 -16.61 6.21
N ILE A 132 -4.97 -16.16 5.01
CA ILE A 132 -5.72 -16.44 3.79
C ILE A 132 -5.15 -17.73 3.21
N TYR A 133 -6.03 -18.66 2.85
CA TYR A 133 -5.71 -19.93 2.22
C TYR A 133 -6.19 -19.92 0.78
N TYR A 134 -5.38 -20.41 -0.14
CA TYR A 134 -5.72 -20.40 -1.56
C TYR A 134 -4.95 -21.48 -2.34
N PHE A 135 -5.51 -21.89 -3.47
CA PHE A 135 -4.81 -22.67 -4.47
C PHE A 135 -4.29 -21.75 -5.58
N ALA A 136 -3.02 -21.89 -5.94
CA ALA A 136 -2.36 -21.11 -6.98
C ALA A 136 -1.95 -22.00 -8.15
N PHE A 137 -2.41 -21.67 -9.37
CA PHE A 137 -1.96 -22.28 -10.61
C PHE A 137 -1.82 -21.22 -11.69
N LYS A 138 -0.60 -21.04 -12.21
CA LYS A 138 -0.26 -19.97 -13.16
C LYS A 138 -0.66 -18.59 -12.61
N GLN A 139 -1.61 -17.90 -13.28
CA GLN A 139 -2.13 -16.60 -12.88
C GLN A 139 -3.51 -16.69 -12.19
N GLU A 140 -4.04 -17.89 -12.05
CA GLU A 140 -5.31 -18.13 -11.39
C GLU A 140 -5.11 -18.50 -9.93
N GLN A 141 -5.97 -17.96 -9.08
CA GLN A 141 -5.94 -18.24 -7.66
C GLN A 141 -7.38 -18.37 -7.17
N ARG A 142 -7.62 -19.42 -6.37
CA ARG A 142 -8.92 -19.70 -5.78
C ARG A 142 -8.80 -19.63 -4.26
N LEU A 143 -9.51 -18.70 -3.63
CA LEU A 143 -9.60 -18.65 -2.17
C LEU A 143 -10.34 -19.88 -1.66
N VAL A 144 -9.89 -20.40 -0.53
CA VAL A 144 -10.45 -21.61 0.09
C VAL A 144 -10.45 -21.48 1.61
N GLU A 145 -11.28 -22.28 2.23
CA GLU A 145 -11.29 -22.41 3.68
C GLU A 145 -10.09 -23.24 4.19
N ARG A 146 -9.70 -22.99 5.44
CA ARG A 146 -8.58 -23.70 6.09
C ARG A 146 -8.71 -25.24 6.02
N PRO A 147 -9.89 -25.88 6.22
CA PRO A 147 -10.03 -27.33 6.12
C PRO A 147 -9.61 -27.89 4.76
N GLU A 148 -10.03 -27.26 3.66
CA GLU A 148 -9.68 -27.68 2.30
C GLU A 148 -8.17 -27.55 2.04
N TYR A 149 -7.57 -26.45 2.50
CA TYR A 149 -6.12 -26.27 2.45
C TYR A 149 -5.36 -27.37 3.22
N LEU A 150 -5.82 -27.71 4.43
CA LEU A 150 -5.18 -28.75 5.25
C LEU A 150 -5.34 -30.13 4.62
N GLN A 151 -6.51 -30.43 4.04
CA GLN A 151 -6.76 -31.66 3.32
C GLN A 151 -5.79 -31.85 2.14
N ALA A 152 -5.60 -30.81 1.33
CA ALA A 152 -4.67 -30.88 0.21
C ALA A 152 -3.23 -31.18 0.64
N TRP A 153 -2.77 -30.60 1.74
CA TRP A 153 -1.44 -30.91 2.30
C TRP A 153 -1.38 -32.29 2.93
N HIS A 154 -2.45 -32.77 3.57
CA HIS A 154 -2.52 -34.14 4.08
C HIS A 154 -2.42 -35.15 2.95
N GLU A 155 -3.15 -34.96 1.85
CA GLU A 155 -3.07 -35.84 0.67
C GLU A 155 -1.71 -35.77 -0.01
N TYR A 156 -1.07 -34.58 -0.07
CA TYR A 156 0.30 -34.45 -0.55
C TYR A 156 1.26 -35.35 0.23
N TRP A 157 1.23 -35.30 1.56
CA TRP A 157 2.10 -36.13 2.40
C TRP A 157 1.78 -37.60 2.30
N ASN A 158 0.51 -37.98 2.21
CA ASN A 158 0.11 -39.37 1.96
C ASN A 158 0.68 -39.90 0.63
N ASN A 159 0.68 -39.08 -0.43
CA ASN A 159 1.29 -39.44 -1.72
C ASN A 159 2.81 -39.66 -1.58
N ILE A 160 3.50 -38.77 -0.84
CA ILE A 160 4.94 -38.95 -0.56
C ILE A 160 5.19 -40.30 0.17
N ASP A 161 4.40 -40.59 1.21
CA ASP A 161 4.53 -41.84 1.96
C ASP A 161 4.24 -43.09 1.11
N ASN A 162 3.41 -42.95 0.07
CA ASN A 162 3.11 -43.97 -0.92
C ASN A 162 4.14 -44.03 -2.11
N GLY A 163 5.28 -43.35 -1.99
CA GLY A 163 6.40 -43.42 -2.90
C GLY A 163 6.37 -42.43 -4.06
N TYR A 164 5.48 -41.46 -4.07
CA TYR A 164 5.54 -40.33 -5.02
C TYR A 164 6.76 -39.44 -4.74
N THR A 165 7.38 -38.92 -5.77
CA THR A 165 8.34 -37.83 -5.63
C THR A 165 7.60 -36.53 -5.35
N CYS A 166 8.31 -35.52 -4.74
CA CYS A 166 7.70 -34.21 -4.51
C CYS A 166 7.07 -33.56 -5.76
N PRO A 167 7.71 -33.59 -6.96
CA PRO A 167 7.09 -33.09 -8.18
C PRO A 167 5.79 -33.84 -8.56
N GLN A 168 5.75 -35.17 -8.39
CA GLN A 168 4.57 -35.98 -8.68
C GLN A 168 3.42 -35.64 -7.71
N ALA A 169 3.70 -35.55 -6.41
CA ALA A 169 2.71 -35.18 -5.41
C ALA A 169 2.19 -33.72 -5.62
N ILE A 170 3.02 -32.78 -6.03
CA ILE A 170 2.60 -31.41 -6.40
C ILE A 170 1.73 -31.43 -7.67
N ASN A 171 2.08 -32.23 -8.68
CA ASN A 171 1.26 -32.35 -9.89
C ASN A 171 -0.12 -32.95 -9.56
N LYS A 172 -0.14 -33.97 -8.71
CA LYS A 172 -1.39 -34.56 -8.23
C LYS A 172 -2.26 -33.53 -7.49
N MET A 173 -1.68 -32.72 -6.60
CA MET A 173 -2.39 -31.61 -5.92
C MET A 173 -2.97 -30.62 -6.95
N ARG A 174 -2.25 -30.28 -8.01
CA ARG A 174 -2.75 -29.40 -9.08
C ARG A 174 -3.93 -30.00 -9.83
N GLU A 175 -3.89 -31.32 -10.10
CA GLU A 175 -4.96 -32.04 -10.77
C GLU A 175 -6.22 -32.09 -9.91
N ASP A 176 -6.09 -32.44 -8.63
CA ASP A 176 -7.20 -32.67 -7.72
C ASP A 176 -7.85 -31.38 -7.21
N TYR A 177 -7.05 -30.30 -7.01
CA TYR A 177 -7.48 -29.03 -6.39
C TYR A 177 -7.41 -27.81 -7.32
N GLY A 178 -6.94 -27.99 -8.56
CA GLY A 178 -6.79 -26.90 -9.52
C GLY A 178 -5.59 -25.97 -9.24
N GLY A 179 -4.69 -26.33 -8.33
CA GLY A 179 -3.54 -25.52 -7.98
C GLY A 179 -2.72 -26.06 -6.81
N VAL A 180 -1.67 -25.34 -6.44
CA VAL A 180 -0.86 -25.67 -5.26
C VAL A 180 -1.37 -24.88 -4.05
N ALA A 181 -1.63 -25.58 -2.96
CA ALA A 181 -2.09 -24.99 -1.71
C ALA A 181 -1.06 -24.02 -1.12
N ARG A 182 -1.46 -22.81 -0.87
CA ARG A 182 -0.65 -21.74 -0.30
C ARG A 182 -1.40 -21.02 0.81
N LYS A 183 -0.64 -20.36 1.68
CA LYS A 183 -1.17 -19.45 2.69
C LYS A 183 -0.34 -18.18 2.75
N GLN A 184 -0.97 -17.08 3.14
CA GLN A 184 -0.27 -15.85 3.50
C GLN A 184 -0.96 -15.18 4.70
N PRO A 185 -0.23 -14.38 5.51
CA PRO A 185 -0.87 -13.59 6.56
C PRO A 185 -1.89 -12.62 5.96
N GLN A 186 -3.04 -12.50 6.62
CA GLN A 186 -4.07 -11.51 6.26
C GLN A 186 -3.71 -10.17 6.91
N PRO A 187 -3.51 -9.09 6.15
CA PRO A 187 -3.33 -7.76 6.73
C PRO A 187 -4.59 -7.33 7.50
N GLU A 188 -4.41 -6.70 8.63
CA GLU A 188 -5.50 -6.12 9.43
C GLU A 188 -5.27 -4.63 9.64
N ILE A 189 -6.35 -3.85 9.66
CA ILE A 189 -6.30 -2.43 10.03
C ILE A 189 -5.98 -2.35 11.53
N ASN A 190 -4.99 -1.54 11.88
CA ASN A 190 -4.66 -1.30 13.27
C ASN A 190 -5.67 -0.33 13.89
N GLY A 191 -6.52 -0.83 14.80
CA GLY A 191 -7.60 -0.06 15.43
C GLY A 191 -7.14 1.19 16.18
N ILE A 192 -5.88 1.26 16.63
CA ILE A 192 -5.30 2.44 17.29
C ILE A 192 -5.20 3.62 16.31
N TYR A 193 -5.00 3.36 15.03
CA TYR A 193 -4.84 4.37 13.98
C TYR A 193 -6.10 4.62 13.16
N THR A 194 -7.29 4.28 13.66
CA THR A 194 -8.56 4.41 12.93
C THR A 194 -8.79 5.83 12.41
N GLU A 195 -8.50 6.87 13.20
CA GLU A 195 -8.68 8.26 12.78
C GLU A 195 -7.69 8.67 11.69
N GLU A 196 -6.44 8.21 11.75
CA GLU A 196 -5.44 8.47 10.72
C GLU A 196 -5.79 7.76 9.40
N ILE A 197 -6.35 6.57 9.48
CA ILE A 197 -6.85 5.82 8.30
C ILE A 197 -8.05 6.54 7.69
N LYS A 198 -9.01 6.99 8.48
CA LYS A 198 -10.14 7.80 8.00
C LYS A 198 -9.66 9.06 7.28
N TYR A 199 -8.69 9.76 7.87
CA TYR A 199 -8.09 10.92 7.25
C TYR A 199 -7.41 10.58 5.92
N LEU A 200 -6.64 9.50 5.85
CA LEU A 200 -6.03 9.02 4.60
C LEU A 200 -7.10 8.69 3.55
N CYS A 201 -8.19 8.03 3.94
CA CYS A 201 -9.32 7.75 3.04
C CYS A 201 -9.97 9.04 2.52
N THR A 202 -10.14 10.06 3.37
CA THR A 202 -10.63 11.39 2.94
C THR A 202 -9.71 12.01 1.90
N LEU A 203 -8.39 12.00 2.13
CA LEU A 203 -7.41 12.52 1.16
C LEU A 203 -7.43 11.77 -0.19
N ILE A 204 -7.67 10.46 -0.15
CA ILE A 204 -7.81 9.63 -1.36
C ILE A 204 -9.06 10.06 -2.12
N GLN A 205 -10.19 10.22 -1.42
CA GLN A 205 -11.46 10.61 -2.02
C GLN A 205 -11.39 12.01 -2.65
N GLU A 206 -10.87 13.00 -1.93
CA GLU A 206 -10.66 14.36 -2.45
C GLU A 206 -9.75 14.39 -3.69
N ALA A 207 -8.72 13.55 -3.71
CA ALA A 207 -7.81 13.46 -4.86
C ALA A 207 -8.50 12.82 -6.09
N ILE A 208 -9.47 11.91 -5.90
CA ILE A 208 -10.28 11.33 -6.98
C ILE A 208 -11.27 12.37 -7.52
N GLU A 209 -11.97 13.09 -6.64
CA GLU A 209 -12.95 14.12 -7.01
C GLU A 209 -12.31 15.23 -7.83
N LYS A 210 -11.16 15.76 -7.41
CA LYS A 210 -10.41 16.77 -8.16
C LYS A 210 -10.00 16.31 -9.57
N GLU A 211 -9.68 15.04 -9.75
CA GLU A 211 -9.35 14.50 -11.07
C GLU A 211 -10.58 14.47 -11.98
N ILE A 212 -11.75 14.09 -11.47
CA ILE A 212 -13.00 14.07 -12.21
C ILE A 212 -13.41 15.49 -12.62
N GLU A 213 -13.28 16.46 -11.71
CA GLU A 213 -13.58 17.88 -12.00
C GLU A 213 -12.62 18.48 -13.03
N GLY A 214 -11.34 18.09 -13.02
CA GLY A 214 -10.35 18.57 -13.99
C GLY A 214 -10.45 17.96 -15.38
N GLN A 215 -11.28 16.93 -15.58
CA GLN A 215 -11.55 16.28 -16.87
C GLN A 215 -12.82 16.82 -17.57
N ASN A 216 -13.63 17.64 -16.90
CA ASN A 216 -14.80 18.32 -17.43
C ASN A 216 -14.48 19.77 -17.79
#